data_6bb9ab787b3d27d181c37494c7c6b843
#
_entry.id   6bb9ab787b3d27d181c37494c7c6b843
#
_cell.length_a   1.000
_cell.length_b   1.000
_cell.length_c   1.000
_cell.angle_alpha   90.00
_cell.angle_beta   90.00
_cell.angle_gamma   90.00
#
_symmetry.space_group_name_H-M   'P 1'
#
loop_
_entity.id
_entity.type
_entity.pdbx_description
1 polymer ?
#
loop_
_entity_poly.entity_id
_entity_poly.type
_entity_poly.pdbx_seq_one_letter_code
_entity_poly.pdbx_strand_id
1 'polypeptide(L)'
;MPEFLTLLPPDDARTLLLSHLSQPKIDSESIAVTSSLGRFTASDIFAPHPLPDFPRTTVDGYAVRARDTFGASDSLPAYLTLIGEVPMGDSPSFEISTGQCALIHTGGMLPKGADAVVMLEYTQHIVGAGSSRPEIEIFKSVADGENLIRIGEDVARGQLVIPKGTLVRPVEIGGLMALGFTSIQAAKKPRVGLLSTGDEVIDPSQTPRYGQVRDINSYTLGALVEKTGGEAIRYGIFSDSFQVLQEAAANALSECDVIIITAGSSASTRDMTAEVIRTLGEPGVLVHGINTRPGKPTILGVCNGKAVIGLPGNPVSALVNGYLFVVPVIEKLLGALPKPKATVQAKLTVNLPSQAGREDWWPVKLIVNRESKIVNYEAEPIFGKSNLIFTLASADGLLRIHPDATGLSAGEIVEVVLI
;
A
#
# COMPACT_ATOMS: atom_id res chain seq x y z
N MET A 1 -7.00 29.78 33.96
CA MET A 1 -8.17 28.88 34.00
C MET A 1 -7.92 27.80 33.00
N PRO A 2 -8.21 26.51 33.26
CA PRO A 2 -8.05 25.51 32.23
C PRO A 2 -8.97 25.89 31.06
N GLU A 3 -8.41 26.07 29.85
CA GLU A 3 -9.19 26.25 28.63
C GLU A 3 -10.13 25.06 28.49
N PHE A 4 -11.42 25.30 28.39
CA PHE A 4 -12.38 24.26 28.03
C PHE A 4 -12.07 23.86 26.61
N LEU A 5 -11.50 22.64 26.44
CA LEU A 5 -11.19 22.07 25.13
C LEU A 5 -12.48 21.96 24.31
N THR A 6 -12.55 22.63 23.17
CA THR A 6 -13.58 22.37 22.18
C THR A 6 -13.21 21.12 21.40
N LEU A 7 -13.74 19.96 21.84
CA LEU A 7 -13.41 18.67 21.23
C LEU A 7 -14.08 18.52 19.88
N LEU A 8 -13.31 18.20 18.85
CA LEU A 8 -13.80 17.84 17.53
C LEU A 8 -13.79 16.32 17.34
N PRO A 9 -14.74 15.76 16.57
CA PRO A 9 -14.66 14.39 16.08
C PRO A 9 -13.36 14.17 15.27
N PRO A 10 -12.74 12.97 15.31
CA PRO A 10 -11.49 12.70 14.60
C PRO A 10 -11.56 12.99 13.10
N ASP A 11 -12.66 12.63 12.43
CA ASP A 11 -12.83 12.83 10.98
C ASP A 11 -12.91 14.32 10.62
N ASP A 12 -13.62 15.14 11.42
CA ASP A 12 -13.72 16.59 11.23
C ASP A 12 -12.37 17.26 11.49
N ALA A 13 -11.70 16.87 12.56
CA ALA A 13 -10.38 17.39 12.92
C ALA A 13 -9.32 17.06 11.83
N ARG A 14 -9.36 15.85 11.28
CA ARG A 14 -8.49 15.44 10.16
C ARG A 14 -8.79 16.25 8.90
N THR A 15 -10.05 16.41 8.56
CA THR A 15 -10.48 17.20 7.39
C THR A 15 -10.01 18.64 7.53
N LEU A 16 -10.19 19.25 8.71
CA LEU A 16 -9.73 20.59 9.00
C LEU A 16 -8.21 20.73 8.87
N LEU A 17 -7.44 19.80 9.47
CA LEU A 17 -5.98 19.77 9.34
C LEU A 17 -5.56 19.71 7.87
N LEU A 18 -6.09 18.74 7.13
CA LEU A 18 -5.71 18.53 5.75
C LEU A 18 -6.10 19.70 4.84
N SER A 19 -7.20 20.42 5.11
CA SER A 19 -7.64 21.56 4.31
C SER A 19 -6.72 22.79 4.44
N HIS A 20 -6.00 22.92 5.56
CA HIS A 20 -5.08 24.03 5.83
C HIS A 20 -3.65 23.77 5.38
N LEU A 21 -3.32 22.54 5.00
CA LEU A 21 -1.99 22.25 4.43
C LEU A 21 -1.86 22.92 3.07
N SER A 22 -0.69 23.47 2.79
CA SER A 22 -0.37 23.97 1.45
C SER A 22 -0.66 22.85 0.41
N GLN A 23 -1.16 23.25 -0.76
CA GLN A 23 -1.30 22.30 -1.87
C GLN A 23 0.11 21.78 -2.21
N PRO A 24 0.42 20.51 -2.00
CA PRO A 24 1.78 20.04 -2.20
C PRO A 24 2.09 20.10 -3.70
N LYS A 25 3.06 20.94 -4.07
CA LYS A 25 3.79 20.68 -5.30
C LYS A 25 4.61 19.42 -5.01
N ILE A 26 4.17 18.29 -5.55
CA ILE A 26 4.86 17.03 -5.30
C ILE A 26 6.23 17.12 -5.94
N ASP A 27 7.24 17.34 -5.12
CA ASP A 27 8.63 17.25 -5.55
C ASP A 27 8.92 15.80 -5.94
N SER A 28 9.63 15.63 -7.04
CA SER A 28 9.97 14.32 -7.57
C SER A 28 11.47 14.11 -7.67
N GLU A 29 11.85 12.86 -7.66
CA GLU A 29 13.21 12.40 -7.92
C GLU A 29 13.18 11.19 -8.86
N SER A 30 14.22 11.05 -9.69
CA SER A 30 14.39 9.86 -10.53
C SER A 30 15.04 8.75 -9.72
N ILE A 31 14.40 7.60 -9.66
CA ILE A 31 14.91 6.41 -8.96
C ILE A 31 14.91 5.20 -9.87
N ALA A 32 15.82 4.25 -9.63
CA ALA A 32 15.80 2.97 -10.31
C ALA A 32 14.53 2.19 -9.94
N VAL A 33 13.92 1.51 -10.92
CA VAL A 33 12.71 0.67 -10.67
C VAL A 33 12.98 -0.40 -9.62
N THR A 34 14.19 -0.98 -9.59
CA THR A 34 14.61 -1.97 -8.58
C THR A 34 14.62 -1.42 -7.15
N SER A 35 14.70 -0.10 -6.97
CA SER A 35 14.71 0.58 -5.67
C SER A 35 13.38 1.29 -5.37
N SER A 36 12.36 1.07 -6.18
CA SER A 36 11.09 1.80 -6.10
C SER A 36 10.04 1.18 -5.19
N LEU A 37 10.28 -0.01 -4.64
CA LEU A 37 9.33 -0.66 -3.72
C LEU A 37 8.95 0.27 -2.56
N GLY A 38 7.65 0.43 -2.32
CA GLY A 38 7.13 1.29 -1.26
C GLY A 38 7.20 2.79 -1.54
N ARG A 39 7.67 3.20 -2.73
CA ARG A 39 7.66 4.60 -3.18
C ARG A 39 6.33 4.92 -3.88
N PHE A 40 6.02 6.20 -4.00
CA PHE A 40 4.84 6.68 -4.73
C PHE A 40 5.25 7.29 -6.05
N THR A 41 4.51 6.99 -7.13
CA THR A 41 4.75 7.58 -8.45
C THR A 41 4.43 9.08 -8.45
N ALA A 42 5.33 9.90 -9.02
CA ALA A 42 5.13 11.35 -9.13
C ALA A 42 4.45 11.79 -10.43
N SER A 43 4.33 10.89 -11.40
CA SER A 43 3.72 11.13 -12.70
C SER A 43 2.97 9.88 -13.19
N ASP A 44 2.03 10.09 -14.10
CA ASP A 44 1.40 9.02 -14.85
C ASP A 44 2.42 8.29 -15.72
N ILE A 45 2.31 6.95 -15.80
CA ILE A 45 3.18 6.11 -16.63
C ILE A 45 2.32 5.44 -17.69
N PHE A 46 2.69 5.67 -18.95
CA PHE A 46 2.00 5.13 -20.11
C PHE A 46 2.87 4.08 -20.80
N ALA A 47 2.24 3.04 -21.35
CA ALA A 47 2.93 2.00 -22.09
C ALA A 47 3.55 2.54 -23.38
N PRO A 48 4.89 2.44 -23.57
CA PRO A 48 5.57 2.93 -24.77
C PRO A 48 5.32 2.04 -25.99
N HIS A 49 5.03 0.77 -25.76
CA HIS A 49 4.69 -0.26 -26.76
C HIS A 49 3.64 -1.20 -26.20
N PRO A 50 2.97 -1.99 -27.05
CA PRO A 50 2.01 -2.97 -26.57
C PRO A 50 2.68 -4.15 -25.86
N LEU A 51 1.95 -4.84 -24.98
CA LEU A 51 2.35 -6.13 -24.41
C LEU A 51 1.25 -7.19 -24.71
N PRO A 52 1.63 -8.33 -25.28
CA PRO A 52 2.87 -8.55 -25.98
C PRO A 52 2.97 -7.70 -27.26
N ASP A 53 4.19 -7.55 -27.80
CA ASP A 53 4.47 -6.79 -29.02
C ASP A 53 4.37 -7.65 -30.31
N PHE A 54 4.22 -8.96 -30.17
CA PHE A 54 3.93 -9.93 -31.23
C PHE A 54 2.93 -10.99 -30.74
N PRO A 55 2.17 -11.65 -31.66
CA PRO A 55 1.28 -12.72 -31.28
C PRO A 55 2.10 -13.96 -30.86
N ARG A 56 1.78 -14.52 -29.72
CA ARG A 56 2.53 -15.68 -29.15
C ARG A 56 1.59 -16.77 -28.65
N THR A 57 2.09 -17.99 -28.70
CA THR A 57 1.33 -19.15 -28.20
C THR A 57 1.35 -19.22 -26.67
N THR A 58 0.26 -19.76 -26.09
CA THR A 58 0.14 -20.08 -24.67
C THR A 58 0.49 -21.52 -24.32
N VAL A 59 0.72 -22.37 -25.34
CA VAL A 59 0.91 -23.81 -25.21
C VAL A 59 2.05 -24.29 -26.12
N ASP A 60 2.61 -25.47 -25.83
CA ASP A 60 3.44 -26.22 -26.76
C ASP A 60 2.54 -26.92 -27.77
N GLY A 61 2.88 -26.85 -29.06
CA GLY A 61 2.03 -27.38 -30.07
C GLY A 61 2.47 -27.10 -31.50
N TYR A 62 1.53 -27.19 -32.42
CA TYR A 62 1.76 -26.87 -33.82
C TYR A 62 0.97 -25.60 -34.21
N ALA A 63 1.69 -24.62 -34.70
CA ALA A 63 1.10 -23.42 -35.31
C ALA A 63 0.44 -23.84 -36.65
N VAL A 64 -0.84 -23.50 -36.80
CA VAL A 64 -1.68 -23.94 -37.92
C VAL A 64 -2.56 -22.78 -38.42
N ARG A 65 -3.18 -22.99 -39.55
CA ARG A 65 -4.37 -22.23 -39.95
C ARG A 65 -5.56 -23.00 -39.39
N ALA A 66 -6.36 -22.36 -38.52
CA ALA A 66 -7.51 -22.99 -37.86
C ALA A 66 -8.42 -23.74 -38.83
N ARG A 67 -8.69 -23.14 -40.00
CA ARG A 67 -9.54 -23.73 -41.04
C ARG A 67 -9.03 -25.07 -41.58
N ASP A 68 -7.72 -25.32 -41.53
CA ASP A 68 -7.15 -26.57 -42.04
C ASP A 68 -7.33 -27.71 -41.01
N THR A 69 -7.84 -27.41 -39.81
CA THR A 69 -8.17 -28.39 -38.73
C THR A 69 -9.69 -28.66 -38.64
N PHE A 70 -10.53 -27.93 -39.40
CA PHE A 70 -11.97 -28.07 -39.28
C PHE A 70 -12.45 -29.48 -39.63
N GLY A 71 -13.24 -30.05 -38.69
CA GLY A 71 -13.73 -31.42 -38.81
C GLY A 71 -12.78 -32.48 -38.26
N ALA A 72 -11.58 -32.08 -37.80
CA ALA A 72 -10.64 -33.03 -37.20
C ALA A 72 -11.22 -33.62 -35.91
N SER A 73 -11.08 -34.94 -35.78
CA SER A 73 -11.51 -35.76 -34.64
C SER A 73 -10.67 -37.00 -34.54
N ASP A 74 -10.76 -37.76 -33.44
CA ASP A 74 -10.02 -39.01 -33.23
C ASP A 74 -10.29 -40.04 -34.33
N SER A 75 -11.50 -40.06 -34.93
CA SER A 75 -11.87 -40.97 -36.02
C SER A 75 -11.59 -40.41 -37.41
N LEU A 76 -11.39 -39.11 -37.55
CA LEU A 76 -11.10 -38.44 -38.82
C LEU A 76 -10.07 -37.32 -38.57
N PRO A 77 -8.78 -37.66 -38.43
CA PRO A 77 -7.75 -36.64 -38.19
C PRO A 77 -7.49 -35.79 -39.42
N ALA A 78 -7.08 -34.54 -39.22
CA ALA A 78 -6.49 -33.71 -40.26
C ALA A 78 -5.01 -33.99 -40.41
N TYR A 79 -4.50 -33.90 -41.65
CA TYR A 79 -3.07 -34.18 -41.94
C TYR A 79 -2.42 -32.89 -42.43
N LEU A 80 -1.38 -32.44 -41.69
CA LEU A 80 -0.63 -31.25 -42.04
C LEU A 80 0.86 -31.55 -42.19
N THR A 81 1.47 -30.96 -43.21
CA THR A 81 2.91 -31.10 -43.46
C THR A 81 3.71 -30.23 -42.50
N LEU A 82 4.60 -30.80 -41.72
CA LEU A 82 5.54 -30.09 -40.87
C LEU A 82 6.61 -29.38 -41.70
N ILE A 83 6.68 -28.06 -41.70
CA ILE A 83 7.63 -27.28 -42.50
C ILE A 83 8.83 -26.79 -41.69
N GLY A 84 8.77 -26.82 -40.36
CA GLY A 84 9.86 -26.40 -39.51
C GLY A 84 9.44 -26.25 -38.05
N GLU A 85 10.32 -25.68 -37.28
CA GLU A 85 10.17 -25.34 -35.86
C GLU A 85 10.49 -23.88 -35.67
N VAL A 86 9.77 -23.23 -34.76
CA VAL A 86 10.07 -21.88 -34.28
C VAL A 86 10.88 -21.99 -33.01
N PRO A 87 12.20 -21.72 -33.05
CA PRO A 87 13.04 -21.78 -31.87
C PRO A 87 12.61 -20.71 -30.84
N MET A 88 12.83 -21.01 -29.55
CA MET A 88 12.56 -20.06 -28.49
C MET A 88 13.46 -18.83 -28.61
N GLY A 89 12.84 -17.64 -28.54
CA GLY A 89 13.55 -16.36 -28.62
C GLY A 89 13.88 -15.88 -30.04
N ASP A 90 13.50 -16.65 -31.06
CA ASP A 90 13.72 -16.29 -32.46
C ASP A 90 12.40 -15.86 -33.18
N SER A 91 12.56 -15.14 -34.26
CA SER A 91 11.47 -14.84 -35.18
C SER A 91 11.34 -15.95 -36.21
N PRO A 92 10.10 -16.41 -36.57
CA PRO A 92 9.91 -17.38 -37.64
C PRO A 92 10.48 -16.89 -38.97
N SER A 93 11.28 -17.74 -39.65
CA SER A 93 11.89 -17.43 -40.93
C SER A 93 11.06 -17.91 -42.14
N PHE A 94 9.85 -18.45 -41.86
CA PHE A 94 8.95 -19.06 -42.85
C PHE A 94 7.51 -18.61 -42.62
N GLU A 95 6.66 -18.82 -43.63
CA GLU A 95 5.21 -18.56 -43.56
C GLU A 95 4.46 -19.89 -43.71
N ILE A 96 3.32 -20.01 -43.01
CA ILE A 96 2.45 -21.20 -43.08
C ILE A 96 1.41 -21.01 -44.18
N SER A 97 1.42 -21.95 -45.11
CA SER A 97 0.40 -22.05 -46.20
C SER A 97 -0.65 -23.13 -45.87
N THR A 98 -1.67 -23.29 -46.73
CA THR A 98 -2.70 -24.31 -46.57
C THR A 98 -2.07 -25.72 -46.47
N GLY A 99 -2.53 -26.53 -45.52
CA GLY A 99 -2.05 -27.90 -45.30
C GLY A 99 -0.69 -27.97 -44.65
N GLN A 100 -0.14 -26.89 -44.08
CA GLN A 100 1.16 -26.85 -43.40
C GLN A 100 1.00 -26.51 -41.93
N CYS A 101 1.96 -26.98 -41.12
CA CYS A 101 2.12 -26.60 -39.72
C CYS A 101 3.59 -26.43 -39.36
N ALA A 102 3.85 -25.79 -38.22
CA ALA A 102 5.19 -25.69 -37.65
C ALA A 102 5.16 -25.97 -36.15
N LEU A 103 6.16 -26.63 -35.63
CA LEU A 103 6.33 -26.85 -34.21
C LEU A 103 6.62 -25.49 -33.51
N ILE A 104 5.92 -25.23 -32.44
CA ILE A 104 6.07 -24.00 -31.67
C ILE A 104 5.96 -24.31 -30.19
N HIS A 105 6.77 -23.60 -29.38
CA HIS A 105 6.80 -23.74 -27.93
C HIS A 105 6.11 -22.58 -27.23
N THR A 106 5.64 -22.81 -26.02
CA THR A 106 4.96 -21.81 -25.17
C THR A 106 5.73 -20.48 -25.14
N GLY A 107 5.05 -19.39 -25.47
CA GLY A 107 5.65 -18.05 -25.56
C GLY A 107 6.30 -17.76 -26.93
N GLY A 108 6.40 -18.75 -27.83
CA GLY A 108 6.95 -18.59 -29.17
C GLY A 108 6.14 -17.64 -30.05
N MET A 109 6.82 -16.90 -30.93
CA MET A 109 6.21 -15.99 -31.90
C MET A 109 5.49 -16.79 -32.99
N LEU A 110 4.21 -16.46 -33.22
CA LEU A 110 3.39 -17.13 -34.24
C LEU A 110 3.92 -16.82 -35.66
N PRO A 111 4.17 -17.85 -36.49
CA PRO A 111 4.54 -17.65 -37.89
C PRO A 111 3.44 -16.95 -38.68
N LYS A 112 3.82 -16.11 -39.64
CA LYS A 112 2.87 -15.50 -40.56
C LYS A 112 2.08 -16.57 -41.32
N GLY A 113 0.78 -16.37 -41.48
CA GLY A 113 -0.13 -17.32 -42.09
C GLY A 113 -0.79 -18.29 -41.11
N ALA A 114 -0.24 -18.50 -39.93
CA ALA A 114 -0.92 -19.21 -38.84
C ALA A 114 -1.86 -18.25 -38.08
N ASP A 115 -2.94 -18.79 -37.56
CA ASP A 115 -3.97 -18.07 -36.78
C ASP A 115 -4.43 -18.83 -35.53
N ALA A 116 -3.86 -20.04 -35.27
CA ALA A 116 -4.14 -20.84 -34.09
C ALA A 116 -2.97 -21.80 -33.79
N VAL A 117 -2.99 -22.42 -32.61
CA VAL A 117 -2.07 -23.47 -32.20
C VAL A 117 -2.85 -24.68 -31.69
N VAL A 118 -2.53 -25.87 -32.25
CA VAL A 118 -3.02 -27.15 -31.73
C VAL A 118 -2.05 -27.67 -30.71
N MET A 119 -2.49 -28.01 -29.50
CA MET A 119 -1.67 -28.56 -28.42
C MET A 119 -1.06 -29.91 -28.83
N LEU A 120 0.16 -30.19 -28.37
CA LEU A 120 0.85 -31.45 -28.65
C LEU A 120 0.02 -32.69 -28.28
N GLU A 121 -0.78 -32.59 -27.21
CA GLU A 121 -1.63 -33.69 -26.70
C GLU A 121 -2.72 -34.12 -27.69
N TYR A 122 -3.04 -33.27 -28.67
CA TYR A 122 -4.04 -33.56 -29.72
C TYR A 122 -3.39 -33.83 -31.09
N THR A 123 -2.12 -34.23 -31.08
CA THR A 123 -1.36 -34.46 -32.33
C THR A 123 -0.55 -35.73 -32.27
N GLN A 124 -0.26 -36.29 -33.42
CA GLN A 124 0.67 -37.42 -33.57
C GLN A 124 1.58 -37.18 -34.78
N HIS A 125 2.86 -37.42 -34.56
CA HIS A 125 3.86 -37.34 -35.63
C HIS A 125 3.90 -38.65 -36.43
N ILE A 126 3.69 -38.56 -37.76
CA ILE A 126 3.80 -39.73 -38.65
C ILE A 126 5.16 -39.70 -39.31
N VAL A 127 5.89 -40.80 -39.13
CA VAL A 127 7.12 -41.08 -39.89
C VAL A 127 6.78 -42.10 -40.95
N GLY A 128 6.31 -41.61 -42.11
CA GLY A 128 5.96 -42.48 -43.26
C GLY A 128 7.18 -42.88 -44.09
N ALA A 129 7.26 -44.16 -44.50
CA ALA A 129 8.25 -44.66 -45.45
C ALA A 129 7.89 -44.23 -46.88
N GLY A 130 8.16 -42.96 -47.24
CA GLY A 130 7.94 -42.49 -48.62
C GLY A 130 7.62 -40.99 -48.76
N SER A 131 7.33 -40.28 -47.69
CA SER A 131 7.17 -38.84 -47.70
C SER A 131 8.48 -38.11 -47.51
N SER A 132 8.80 -37.14 -48.36
CA SER A 132 10.00 -36.28 -48.22
C SER A 132 9.93 -35.29 -47.06
N ARG A 133 8.77 -35.19 -46.40
CA ARG A 133 8.54 -34.31 -45.23
C ARG A 133 7.66 -35.05 -44.21
N PRO A 134 7.92 -34.84 -42.90
CA PRO A 134 7.07 -35.42 -41.85
C PRO A 134 5.69 -34.82 -41.86
N GLU A 135 4.67 -35.62 -41.59
CA GLU A 135 3.27 -35.23 -41.46
C GLU A 135 2.83 -35.31 -40.00
N ILE A 136 1.92 -34.38 -39.61
CA ILE A 136 1.33 -34.33 -38.29
C ILE A 136 -0.16 -34.65 -38.42
N GLU A 137 -0.63 -35.64 -37.70
CA GLU A 137 -2.05 -35.92 -37.50
C GLU A 137 -2.57 -34.99 -36.39
N ILE A 138 -3.72 -34.37 -36.64
CA ILE A 138 -4.40 -33.48 -35.72
C ILE A 138 -5.77 -34.07 -35.40
N PHE A 139 -5.99 -34.38 -34.14
CA PHE A 139 -7.20 -35.07 -33.65
C PHE A 139 -8.27 -34.11 -33.10
N LYS A 140 -7.96 -32.81 -33.02
CA LYS A 140 -8.90 -31.78 -32.50
C LYS A 140 -8.82 -30.53 -33.35
N SER A 141 -9.99 -30.04 -33.80
CA SER A 141 -10.09 -28.75 -34.46
C SER A 141 -9.90 -27.61 -33.47
N VAL A 142 -9.31 -26.53 -33.94
CA VAL A 142 -9.13 -25.29 -33.18
C VAL A 142 -9.83 -24.12 -33.88
N ALA A 143 -10.23 -23.12 -33.10
CA ALA A 143 -10.80 -21.88 -33.62
C ALA A 143 -9.70 -20.85 -33.93
N ASP A 144 -10.03 -19.84 -34.73
CA ASP A 144 -9.17 -18.67 -34.95
C ASP A 144 -8.84 -17.99 -33.61
N GLY A 145 -7.56 -17.77 -33.34
CA GLY A 145 -7.04 -17.22 -32.10
C GLY A 145 -6.94 -18.20 -30.92
N GLU A 146 -7.31 -19.50 -31.11
CA GLU A 146 -7.20 -20.47 -30.02
C GLU A 146 -5.74 -20.72 -29.64
N ASN A 147 -5.47 -20.72 -28.32
CA ASN A 147 -4.15 -20.87 -27.72
C ASN A 147 -3.15 -19.76 -28.08
N LEU A 148 -3.62 -18.56 -28.36
CA LEU A 148 -2.81 -17.38 -28.67
C LEU A 148 -3.07 -16.25 -27.68
N ILE A 149 -2.04 -15.44 -27.45
CA ILE A 149 -2.15 -14.10 -26.90
C ILE A 149 -1.92 -13.12 -28.05
N ARG A 150 -2.84 -12.20 -28.24
CA ARG A 150 -2.76 -11.20 -29.31
C ARG A 150 -1.92 -10.01 -28.92
N ILE A 151 -1.42 -9.26 -29.91
CA ILE A 151 -0.66 -8.03 -29.69
C ILE A 151 -1.50 -7.06 -28.82
N GLY A 152 -0.90 -6.59 -27.73
CA GLY A 152 -1.55 -5.61 -26.85
C GLY A 152 -2.70 -6.14 -26.01
N GLU A 153 -2.88 -7.47 -25.92
CA GLU A 153 -3.95 -8.08 -25.13
C GLU A 153 -3.81 -7.77 -23.63
N ASP A 154 -2.58 -7.71 -23.11
CA ASP A 154 -2.31 -7.29 -21.73
C ASP A 154 -2.34 -5.76 -21.61
N VAL A 155 -1.58 -5.06 -22.46
CA VAL A 155 -1.49 -3.60 -22.43
C VAL A 155 -1.36 -3.05 -23.86
N ALA A 156 -2.21 -2.10 -24.22
CA ALA A 156 -2.12 -1.39 -25.49
C ALA A 156 -1.10 -0.24 -25.43
N ARG A 157 -0.47 0.08 -26.56
CA ARG A 157 0.44 1.22 -26.68
C ARG A 157 -0.29 2.52 -26.30
N GLY A 158 0.34 3.35 -25.45
CA GLY A 158 -0.22 4.62 -24.96
C GLY A 158 -1.28 4.47 -23.87
N GLN A 159 -1.57 3.26 -23.42
CA GLN A 159 -2.46 3.03 -22.28
C GLN A 159 -1.80 3.51 -21.00
N LEU A 160 -2.57 4.16 -20.12
CA LEU A 160 -2.16 4.48 -18.74
C LEU A 160 -2.06 3.18 -17.95
N VAL A 161 -0.85 2.81 -17.52
CA VAL A 161 -0.58 1.57 -16.78
C VAL A 161 -0.43 1.79 -15.29
N ILE A 162 0.19 2.90 -14.88
CA ILE A 162 0.36 3.26 -13.48
C ILE A 162 0.05 4.74 -13.31
N PRO A 163 -1.06 5.10 -12.66
CA PRO A 163 -1.41 6.49 -12.37
C PRO A 163 -0.41 7.13 -11.40
N LYS A 164 -0.27 8.45 -11.48
CA LYS A 164 0.40 9.26 -10.47
C LYS A 164 -0.20 9.00 -9.07
N GLY A 165 0.66 8.97 -8.04
CA GLY A 165 0.25 8.72 -6.65
C GLY A 165 0.02 7.23 -6.33
N THR A 166 0.39 6.33 -7.23
CA THR A 166 0.34 4.89 -6.98
C THR A 166 1.50 4.46 -6.09
N LEU A 167 1.21 3.72 -5.01
CA LEU A 167 2.21 3.00 -4.22
C LEU A 167 2.77 1.85 -5.06
N VAL A 168 4.08 1.86 -5.30
CA VAL A 168 4.78 0.83 -6.07
C VAL A 168 4.92 -0.44 -5.24
N ARG A 169 4.26 -1.51 -5.67
CA ARG A 169 4.29 -2.87 -5.12
C ARG A 169 5.14 -3.77 -6.04
N PRO A 170 5.39 -5.03 -5.67
CA PRO A 170 6.12 -5.96 -6.55
C PRO A 170 5.52 -6.10 -7.95
N VAL A 171 4.20 -6.02 -8.09
CA VAL A 171 3.52 -6.16 -9.40
C VAL A 171 3.76 -4.96 -10.31
N GLU A 172 3.81 -3.73 -9.77
CA GLU A 172 4.17 -2.53 -10.54
C GLU A 172 5.63 -2.60 -11.01
N ILE A 173 6.55 -3.11 -10.18
CA ILE A 173 7.94 -3.34 -10.57
C ILE A 173 8.01 -4.31 -11.76
N GLY A 174 7.29 -5.44 -11.69
CA GLY A 174 7.22 -6.41 -12.79
C GLY A 174 6.67 -5.81 -14.07
N GLY A 175 5.57 -5.06 -13.99
CA GLY A 175 4.97 -4.37 -15.13
C GLY A 175 5.89 -3.32 -15.76
N LEU A 176 6.57 -2.52 -14.94
CA LEU A 176 7.55 -1.53 -15.41
C LEU A 176 8.72 -2.18 -16.15
N MET A 177 9.26 -3.27 -15.59
CA MET A 177 10.35 -4.03 -16.23
C MET A 177 9.90 -4.66 -17.54
N ALA A 178 8.68 -5.21 -17.60
CA ALA A 178 8.13 -5.77 -18.83
C ALA A 178 7.97 -4.71 -19.94
N LEU A 179 7.70 -3.45 -19.57
CA LEU A 179 7.64 -2.31 -20.47
C LEU A 179 9.02 -1.65 -20.75
N GLY A 180 10.12 -2.19 -20.19
CA GLY A 180 11.47 -1.68 -20.39
C GLY A 180 11.84 -0.45 -19.57
N PHE A 181 11.03 -0.07 -18.58
CA PHE A 181 11.38 1.03 -17.68
C PHE A 181 12.43 0.57 -16.68
N THR A 182 13.57 1.24 -16.66
CA THR A 182 14.65 1.02 -15.67
C THR A 182 14.66 2.06 -14.55
N SER A 183 13.99 3.20 -14.78
CA SER A 183 13.82 4.30 -13.81
C SER A 183 12.43 4.90 -13.90
N ILE A 184 11.96 5.51 -12.80
CA ILE A 184 10.69 6.25 -12.72
C ILE A 184 10.86 7.54 -11.95
N GLN A 185 9.90 8.47 -12.12
CA GLN A 185 9.75 9.63 -11.26
C GLN A 185 8.93 9.24 -10.04
N ALA A 186 9.55 9.25 -8.87
CA ALA A 186 8.89 8.99 -7.58
C ALA A 186 8.75 10.29 -6.78
N ALA A 187 7.68 10.39 -5.99
CA ALA A 187 7.53 11.47 -5.03
C ALA A 187 8.69 11.43 -4.02
N LYS A 188 9.29 12.58 -3.74
CA LYS A 188 10.28 12.69 -2.66
C LYS A 188 9.61 12.36 -1.33
N LYS A 189 10.36 11.73 -0.44
CA LYS A 189 9.89 11.42 0.90
C LYS A 189 9.72 12.72 1.69
N PRO A 190 8.53 13.02 2.25
CA PRO A 190 8.38 14.16 3.15
C PRO A 190 9.21 13.93 4.41
N ARG A 191 9.93 14.95 4.83
CA ARG A 191 10.76 14.95 6.03
C ARG A 191 9.89 15.25 7.25
N VAL A 192 9.90 14.36 8.23
CA VAL A 192 9.07 14.45 9.44
C VAL A 192 9.97 14.57 10.67
N GLY A 193 9.96 15.74 11.29
CA GLY A 193 10.72 16.01 12.50
C GLY A 193 9.99 15.46 13.73
N LEU A 194 10.71 14.72 14.57
CA LEU A 194 10.22 14.12 15.80
C LEU A 194 10.94 14.75 17.00
N LEU A 195 10.17 15.41 17.87
CA LEU A 195 10.65 16.02 19.09
C LEU A 195 9.96 15.36 20.28
N SER A 196 10.73 14.84 21.23
CA SER A 196 10.23 14.30 22.50
C SER A 196 10.41 15.34 23.59
N THR A 197 9.43 15.50 24.48
CA THR A 197 9.56 16.36 25.67
C THR A 197 9.22 15.60 26.93
N GLY A 198 9.81 16.03 28.04
CA GLY A 198 9.57 15.49 29.36
C GLY A 198 10.88 15.34 30.14
N ASP A 199 10.94 15.92 31.32
CA ASP A 199 12.11 15.81 32.20
C ASP A 199 12.32 14.38 32.72
N GLU A 200 11.28 13.55 32.68
CA GLU A 200 11.30 12.14 32.99
C GLU A 200 11.83 11.26 31.84
N VAL A 201 11.88 11.79 30.61
CA VAL A 201 12.18 11.02 29.40
C VAL A 201 13.67 10.96 29.17
N ILE A 202 14.20 9.78 28.90
CA ILE A 202 15.63 9.56 28.61
C ILE A 202 15.82 8.77 27.31
N ASP A 203 17.04 8.83 26.75
CA ASP A 203 17.43 8.01 25.61
C ASP A 203 17.29 6.51 25.93
N PRO A 204 16.75 5.70 25.03
CA PRO A 204 16.55 4.27 25.24
C PRO A 204 17.82 3.47 25.58
N SER A 205 19.00 3.93 25.18
CA SER A 205 20.29 3.30 25.51
C SER A 205 20.72 3.48 26.96
N GLN A 206 20.14 4.47 27.65
CA GLN A 206 20.47 4.78 29.02
C GLN A 206 19.73 3.89 30.03
N THR A 207 20.30 3.68 31.19
CA THR A 207 19.63 3.01 32.31
C THR A 207 18.77 4.01 33.09
N PRO A 208 17.43 3.83 33.14
CA PRO A 208 16.57 4.78 33.84
C PRO A 208 16.76 4.74 35.34
N ARG A 209 16.74 5.91 35.98
CA ARG A 209 16.60 6.05 37.42
C ARG A 209 15.13 5.94 37.81
N TYR A 210 14.85 5.81 39.11
CA TYR A 210 13.47 5.87 39.59
C TYR A 210 12.80 7.16 39.13
N GLY A 211 11.62 7.05 38.51
CA GLY A 211 10.86 8.17 37.94
C GLY A 211 11.17 8.50 36.48
N GLN A 212 12.22 7.90 35.90
CA GLN A 212 12.53 8.08 34.47
C GLN A 212 11.95 6.98 33.61
N VAL A 213 11.62 7.32 32.36
CA VAL A 213 11.11 6.43 31.32
C VAL A 213 11.90 6.60 30.03
N ARG A 214 12.05 5.54 29.26
CA ARG A 214 12.70 5.62 27.94
C ARG A 214 11.80 6.25 26.91
N ASP A 215 12.37 7.07 26.03
CA ASP A 215 11.66 7.55 24.85
C ASP A 215 11.38 6.38 23.91
N ILE A 216 10.11 6.02 23.78
CA ILE A 216 9.64 5.01 22.83
C ILE A 216 8.81 5.64 21.72
N ASN A 217 8.24 6.83 21.94
CA ASN A 217 7.34 7.48 21.02
C ASN A 217 8.06 7.95 19.75
N SER A 218 9.24 8.55 19.85
CA SER A 218 10.00 8.98 18.66
C SER A 218 10.41 7.81 17.77
N TYR A 219 10.58 6.62 18.35
CA TYR A 219 10.92 5.40 17.60
C TYR A 219 9.69 4.76 16.96
N THR A 220 8.58 4.62 17.68
CA THR A 220 7.36 4.04 17.13
C THR A 220 6.73 4.95 16.06
N LEU A 221 6.71 6.26 16.30
CA LEU A 221 6.23 7.23 15.31
C LEU A 221 7.18 7.35 14.12
N GLY A 222 8.50 7.29 14.35
CA GLY A 222 9.48 7.24 13.27
C GLY A 222 9.28 6.03 12.37
N ALA A 223 9.09 4.84 12.95
CA ALA A 223 8.78 3.63 12.18
C ALA A 223 7.44 3.76 11.39
N LEU A 224 6.41 4.40 11.99
CA LEU A 224 5.16 4.68 11.30
C LEU A 224 5.35 5.63 10.12
N VAL A 225 6.15 6.69 10.30
CA VAL A 225 6.52 7.63 9.24
C VAL A 225 7.20 6.90 8.08
N GLU A 226 8.19 6.08 8.36
CA GLU A 226 8.93 5.32 7.35
C GLU A 226 8.04 4.30 6.64
N LYS A 227 7.20 3.58 7.39
CA LYS A 227 6.19 2.64 6.84
C LYS A 227 5.23 3.34 5.88
N THR A 228 4.91 4.61 6.14
CA THR A 228 3.99 5.42 5.31
C THR A 228 4.67 6.04 4.09
N GLY A 229 6.00 6.00 4.00
CA GLY A 229 6.78 6.54 2.89
C GLY A 229 7.43 7.91 3.17
N GLY A 230 7.43 8.39 4.42
CA GLY A 230 8.17 9.56 4.86
C GLY A 230 9.63 9.25 5.25
N GLU A 231 10.36 10.30 5.64
CA GLU A 231 11.70 10.24 6.23
C GLU A 231 11.62 10.78 7.66
N ALA A 232 11.92 9.93 8.66
CA ALA A 232 11.85 10.30 10.07
C ALA A 232 13.17 10.91 10.55
N ILE A 233 13.10 12.14 11.10
CA ILE A 233 14.24 12.87 11.64
C ILE A 233 14.02 13.09 13.12
N ARG A 234 14.81 12.42 13.97
CA ARG A 234 14.71 12.55 15.43
C ARG A 234 15.60 13.70 15.89
N TYR A 235 14.99 14.73 16.48
CA TYR A 235 15.69 15.88 17.02
C TYR A 235 16.17 15.67 18.44
N GLY A 236 15.64 14.63 19.12
CA GLY A 236 16.04 14.26 20.49
C GLY A 236 14.97 14.59 21.53
N ILE A 237 15.42 14.63 22.79
CA ILE A 237 14.59 14.85 23.97
C ILE A 237 14.88 16.24 24.54
N PHE A 238 13.84 17.01 24.74
CA PHE A 238 13.92 18.39 25.24
C PHE A 238 13.28 18.49 26.62
N SER A 239 13.82 19.37 27.47
CA SER A 239 13.21 19.67 28.76
C SER A 239 11.86 20.35 28.60
N ASP A 240 11.02 20.27 29.63
CA ASP A 240 9.72 20.94 29.71
C ASP A 240 9.88 22.45 29.90
N SER A 241 10.60 23.10 28.96
CA SER A 241 10.84 24.55 28.90
C SER A 241 10.33 25.11 27.59
N PHE A 242 9.48 26.14 27.67
CA PHE A 242 8.89 26.81 26.52
C PHE A 242 9.95 27.27 25.51
N GLN A 243 10.98 27.96 25.97
CA GLN A 243 12.02 28.51 25.10
C GLN A 243 12.80 27.41 24.37
N VAL A 244 13.21 26.36 25.11
CA VAL A 244 13.96 25.23 24.54
C VAL A 244 13.14 24.51 23.50
N LEU A 245 11.86 24.25 23.79
CA LEU A 245 10.97 23.55 22.84
C LEU A 245 10.64 24.42 21.62
N GLN A 246 10.43 25.74 21.83
CA GLN A 246 10.16 26.69 20.75
C GLN A 246 11.33 26.77 19.76
N GLU A 247 12.57 26.92 20.25
CA GLU A 247 13.76 26.96 19.42
C GLU A 247 13.97 25.65 18.66
N ALA A 248 13.81 24.51 19.33
CA ALA A 248 13.93 23.21 18.70
C ALA A 248 12.84 22.98 17.62
N ALA A 249 11.60 23.34 17.91
CA ALA A 249 10.49 23.21 16.97
C ALA A 249 10.63 24.16 15.78
N ALA A 250 11.10 25.40 15.99
CA ALA A 250 11.36 26.35 14.90
C ALA A 250 12.49 25.86 13.98
N ASN A 251 13.57 25.32 14.56
CA ASN A 251 14.64 24.70 13.79
C ASN A 251 14.13 23.51 12.97
N ALA A 252 13.41 22.57 13.60
CA ALA A 252 12.82 21.42 12.92
C ALA A 252 11.85 21.84 11.79
N LEU A 253 11.01 22.89 12.00
CA LEU A 253 10.06 23.39 11.00
C LEU A 253 10.79 23.98 9.78
N SER A 254 11.98 24.54 9.96
CA SER A 254 12.80 25.06 8.85
C SER A 254 13.30 23.97 7.92
N GLU A 255 13.55 22.76 8.45
CA GLU A 255 14.18 21.65 7.75
C GLU A 255 13.19 20.54 7.32
N CYS A 256 12.01 20.46 7.96
CA CYS A 256 11.05 19.38 7.74
C CYS A 256 9.73 19.88 7.15
N ASP A 257 8.96 18.96 6.57
CA ASP A 257 7.65 19.22 6.00
C ASP A 257 6.52 19.02 7.04
N VAL A 258 6.79 18.21 8.06
CA VAL A 258 5.87 17.90 9.17
C VAL A 258 6.67 17.88 10.46
N ILE A 259 6.09 18.40 11.55
CA ILE A 259 6.65 18.31 12.89
C ILE A 259 5.71 17.52 13.79
N ILE A 260 6.25 16.61 14.56
CA ILE A 260 5.57 15.85 15.60
C ILE A 260 6.24 16.15 16.94
N ILE A 261 5.48 16.64 17.90
CA ILE A 261 5.92 16.89 19.26
C ILE A 261 5.20 15.90 20.16
N THR A 262 5.93 15.04 20.85
CA THR A 262 5.36 14.15 21.86
C THR A 262 5.59 14.77 23.23
N ALA A 263 4.52 15.14 23.91
CA ALA A 263 4.59 15.82 25.20
C ALA A 263 4.08 14.94 26.34
N GLY A 264 4.58 15.19 27.54
CA GLY A 264 4.13 14.54 28.77
C GLY A 264 2.61 14.62 28.97
N SER A 265 2.06 13.75 29.82
CA SER A 265 0.60 13.66 30.04
C SER A 265 0.05 14.76 30.96
N SER A 266 0.88 15.64 31.51
CA SER A 266 0.46 16.71 32.40
C SER A 266 -0.29 17.82 31.65
N ALA A 267 -1.21 18.52 32.33
CA ALA A 267 -1.94 19.64 31.73
C ALA A 267 -1.00 20.79 31.34
N SER A 268 -0.02 21.10 32.17
CA SER A 268 0.96 22.15 31.94
C SER A 268 1.83 21.93 30.71
N THR A 269 2.31 20.72 30.48
CA THR A 269 3.14 20.38 29.30
C THR A 269 2.34 20.47 28.00
N ARG A 270 1.06 20.10 28.03
CA ARG A 270 0.16 20.20 26.86
C ARG A 270 -0.15 21.64 26.50
N ASP A 271 -0.46 22.49 27.51
CA ASP A 271 -0.74 23.91 27.30
C ASP A 271 0.52 24.58 26.72
N MET A 272 1.72 24.23 27.19
CA MET A 272 2.99 24.69 26.65
C MET A 272 3.18 24.27 25.17
N THR A 273 2.88 23.02 24.81
CA THR A 273 2.96 22.58 23.40
C THR A 273 2.04 23.38 22.48
N ALA A 274 0.82 23.65 22.93
CA ALA A 274 -0.11 24.49 22.17
C ALA A 274 0.39 25.92 22.01
N GLU A 275 0.99 26.50 23.06
CA GLU A 275 1.60 27.85 23.01
C GLU A 275 2.78 27.88 22.05
N VAL A 276 3.67 26.89 22.09
CA VAL A 276 4.79 26.76 21.13
C VAL A 276 4.26 26.72 19.70
N ILE A 277 3.28 25.88 19.39
CA ILE A 277 2.71 25.79 18.04
C ILE A 277 2.16 27.14 17.57
N ARG A 278 1.49 27.93 18.45
CA ARG A 278 0.98 29.28 18.11
C ARG A 278 2.08 30.26 17.71
N THR A 279 3.30 30.05 18.17
CA THR A 279 4.44 30.95 17.86
C THR A 279 5.19 30.57 16.58
N LEU A 280 4.96 29.38 16.04
CA LEU A 280 5.72 28.87 14.89
C LEU A 280 5.23 29.39 13.53
N GLY A 281 4.04 29.97 13.46
CA GLY A 281 3.47 30.53 12.23
C GLY A 281 1.95 30.47 12.18
N GLU A 282 1.39 31.02 11.11
CA GLU A 282 -0.05 31.10 10.90
C GLU A 282 -0.57 29.89 10.08
N PRO A 283 -1.80 29.43 10.32
CA PRO A 283 -2.76 29.86 11.34
C PRO A 283 -2.46 29.39 12.77
N GLY A 284 -1.44 28.57 12.98
CA GLY A 284 -1.07 28.03 14.29
C GLY A 284 -1.94 26.84 14.69
N VAL A 285 -2.45 26.81 15.91
CA VAL A 285 -3.29 25.73 16.44
C VAL A 285 -4.68 25.79 15.83
N LEU A 286 -5.08 24.73 15.16
CA LEU A 286 -6.43 24.53 14.58
C LEU A 286 -7.36 23.80 15.53
N VAL A 287 -6.84 22.78 16.20
CA VAL A 287 -7.60 21.89 17.10
C VAL A 287 -6.79 21.64 18.36
N HIS A 288 -7.39 21.86 19.51
CA HIS A 288 -6.81 21.53 20.79
C HIS A 288 -7.74 20.56 21.54
N GLY A 289 -7.50 19.27 21.34
CA GLY A 289 -8.30 18.18 21.87
C GLY A 289 -9.22 17.52 20.84
N ILE A 290 -9.16 16.20 20.80
CA ILE A 290 -9.94 15.35 19.90
C ILE A 290 -10.92 14.51 20.71
N ASN A 291 -12.15 14.35 20.23
CA ASN A 291 -13.14 13.52 20.90
C ASN A 291 -12.95 12.03 20.60
N THR A 292 -11.79 11.53 21.02
CA THR A 292 -11.38 10.12 20.84
C THR A 292 -10.80 9.52 22.12
N ARG A 293 -10.79 8.20 22.17
CA ARG A 293 -10.10 7.39 23.16
C ARG A 293 -9.39 6.22 22.49
N PRO A 294 -8.07 6.04 22.68
CA PRO A 294 -7.17 6.92 23.45
C PRO A 294 -6.77 8.17 22.66
N GLY A 295 -6.23 9.19 23.36
CA GLY A 295 -5.58 10.32 22.71
C GLY A 295 -6.34 11.65 22.68
N LYS A 296 -7.34 11.83 23.56
CA LYS A 296 -8.09 13.09 23.73
C LYS A 296 -7.24 14.36 23.66
N PRO A 297 -6.02 14.45 24.30
CA PRO A 297 -5.24 15.68 24.35
C PRO A 297 -4.37 15.93 23.09
N THR A 298 -4.68 15.36 21.96
CA THR A 298 -3.98 15.61 20.69
C THR A 298 -4.22 17.04 20.21
N ILE A 299 -3.15 17.70 19.75
CA ILE A 299 -3.15 19.06 19.20
C ILE A 299 -2.84 18.98 17.71
N LEU A 300 -3.63 19.62 16.88
CA LEU A 300 -3.40 19.72 15.46
C LEU A 300 -3.20 21.19 15.08
N GLY A 301 -2.06 21.49 14.47
CA GLY A 301 -1.72 22.80 13.99
C GLY A 301 -1.17 22.80 12.58
N VAL A 302 -1.24 23.97 11.96
CA VAL A 302 -0.57 24.26 10.69
C VAL A 302 0.19 25.56 10.85
N CYS A 303 1.47 25.54 10.54
CA CYS A 303 2.34 26.70 10.62
C CYS A 303 2.97 26.92 9.24
N ASN A 304 2.61 28.04 8.60
CA ASN A 304 3.11 28.38 7.25
C ASN A 304 2.89 27.26 6.22
N GLY A 305 1.71 26.60 6.30
CA GLY A 305 1.31 25.52 5.39
C GLY A 305 1.89 24.14 5.71
N LYS A 306 2.70 23.98 6.77
CA LYS A 306 3.25 22.71 7.25
C LYS A 306 2.50 22.23 8.48
N ALA A 307 2.26 20.91 8.59
CA ALA A 307 1.61 20.33 9.76
C ALA A 307 2.52 20.31 10.98
N VAL A 308 2.01 20.74 12.13
CA VAL A 308 2.66 20.61 13.43
C VAL A 308 1.67 19.92 14.39
N ILE A 309 2.00 18.68 14.78
CA ILE A 309 1.10 17.79 15.51
C ILE A 309 1.65 17.53 16.90
N GLY A 310 0.91 17.90 17.94
CA GLY A 310 1.18 17.57 19.33
C GLY A 310 0.50 16.25 19.72
N LEU A 311 1.27 15.22 20.02
CA LEU A 311 0.75 13.91 20.40
C LEU A 311 0.95 13.65 21.92
N PRO A 312 0.04 12.88 22.55
CA PRO A 312 0.16 12.52 23.96
C PRO A 312 1.43 11.68 24.24
N GLY A 313 2.01 11.84 25.43
CA GLY A 313 3.14 11.04 25.87
C GLY A 313 2.84 9.55 26.10
N ASN A 314 1.57 9.20 26.31
CA ASN A 314 1.17 7.78 26.42
C ASN A 314 1.31 7.06 25.07
N PRO A 315 2.09 5.97 24.95
CA PRO A 315 2.51 5.40 23.66
C PRO A 315 1.36 4.86 22.81
N VAL A 316 0.37 4.21 23.43
CA VAL A 316 -0.82 3.73 22.68
C VAL A 316 -1.59 4.91 22.13
N SER A 317 -1.74 5.99 22.89
CA SER A 317 -2.39 7.22 22.44
C SER A 317 -1.62 7.89 21.31
N ALA A 318 -0.31 8.00 21.42
CA ALA A 318 0.56 8.60 20.42
C ALA A 318 0.46 7.84 19.09
N LEU A 319 0.56 6.52 19.12
CA LEU A 319 0.57 5.70 17.92
C LEU A 319 -0.81 5.62 17.25
N VAL A 320 -1.89 5.46 18.02
CA VAL A 320 -3.27 5.49 17.45
C VAL A 320 -3.55 6.84 16.77
N ASN A 321 -3.19 7.96 17.41
CA ASN A 321 -3.36 9.28 16.80
C ASN A 321 -2.36 9.51 15.65
N GLY A 322 -1.21 8.87 15.67
CA GLY A 322 -0.30 8.79 14.51
C GLY A 322 -0.99 8.19 13.28
N TYR A 323 -1.71 7.07 13.44
CA TYR A 323 -2.51 6.49 12.36
C TYR A 323 -3.66 7.39 11.90
N LEU A 324 -4.29 8.14 12.82
CA LEU A 324 -5.43 9.00 12.51
C LEU A 324 -5.04 10.32 11.83
N PHE A 325 -3.87 10.89 12.16
CA PHE A 325 -3.51 12.26 11.74
C PHE A 325 -2.16 12.32 11.00
N VAL A 326 -1.13 11.60 11.43
CA VAL A 326 0.21 11.66 10.79
C VAL A 326 0.21 10.95 9.45
N VAL A 327 -0.35 9.74 9.39
CA VAL A 327 -0.44 8.95 8.14
C VAL A 327 -1.16 9.73 7.04
N PRO A 328 -2.37 10.30 7.25
CA PRO A 328 -3.06 11.07 6.21
C PRO A 328 -2.30 12.32 5.74
N VAL A 329 -1.54 12.96 6.63
CA VAL A 329 -0.69 14.12 6.26
C VAL A 329 0.43 13.68 5.32
N ILE A 330 1.14 12.59 5.65
CA ILE A 330 2.22 12.05 4.81
C ILE A 330 1.66 11.60 3.45
N GLU A 331 0.55 10.86 3.44
CA GLU A 331 -0.13 10.43 2.21
C GLU A 331 -0.51 11.60 1.31
N LYS A 332 -1.03 12.69 1.91
CA LYS A 332 -1.34 13.93 1.17
C LYS A 332 -0.09 14.56 0.57
N LEU A 333 1.00 14.65 1.32
CA LEU A 333 2.27 15.22 0.85
C LEU A 333 2.91 14.38 -0.28
N LEU A 334 2.73 13.06 -0.24
CA LEU A 334 3.14 12.14 -1.30
C LEU A 334 2.22 12.16 -2.53
N GLY A 335 1.05 12.82 -2.43
CA GLY A 335 0.01 12.76 -3.46
C GLY A 335 -0.55 11.36 -3.65
N ALA A 336 -0.57 10.57 -2.59
CA ALA A 336 -1.06 9.19 -2.62
C ALA A 336 -2.51 9.12 -3.10
N LEU A 337 -2.78 8.19 -4.00
CA LEU A 337 -4.16 7.87 -4.38
C LEU A 337 -4.90 7.25 -3.19
N PRO A 338 -6.14 7.70 -2.91
CA PRO A 338 -6.94 7.10 -1.86
C PRO A 338 -7.11 5.59 -2.07
N LYS A 339 -6.82 4.82 -1.03
CA LYS A 339 -7.03 3.36 -1.03
C LYS A 339 -7.88 2.97 0.17
N PRO A 340 -8.75 1.96 0.04
CA PRO A 340 -9.40 1.36 1.20
C PRO A 340 -8.34 0.87 2.20
N LYS A 341 -8.59 1.08 3.48
CA LYS A 341 -7.77 0.47 4.53
C LYS A 341 -7.96 -1.04 4.50
N ALA A 342 -6.91 -1.79 4.80
CA ALA A 342 -7.02 -3.22 4.98
C ALA A 342 -7.83 -3.51 6.24
N THR A 343 -9.00 -4.14 6.08
CA THR A 343 -9.90 -4.49 7.17
C THR A 343 -10.26 -5.96 7.15
N VAL A 344 -10.62 -6.48 8.31
CA VAL A 344 -11.09 -7.86 8.50
C VAL A 344 -12.40 -7.83 9.28
N GLN A 345 -13.40 -8.57 8.80
CA GLN A 345 -14.63 -8.82 9.55
C GLN A 345 -14.36 -9.90 10.59
N ALA A 346 -14.68 -9.62 11.85
CA ALA A 346 -14.47 -10.54 12.96
C ALA A 346 -15.65 -10.52 13.92
N LYS A 347 -15.87 -11.63 14.62
CA LYS A 347 -16.91 -11.73 15.67
C LYS A 347 -16.30 -11.26 16.98
N LEU A 348 -16.91 -10.26 17.62
CA LEU A 348 -16.45 -9.73 18.90
C LEU A 348 -16.64 -10.78 20.02
N THR A 349 -15.59 -11.02 20.81
CA THR A 349 -15.64 -12.07 21.86
C THR A 349 -16.31 -11.60 23.15
N VAL A 350 -16.23 -10.32 23.50
CA VAL A 350 -16.76 -9.75 24.76
C VAL A 350 -17.41 -8.39 24.51
N ASN A 351 -18.28 -7.96 25.42
CA ASN A 351 -18.88 -6.64 25.36
C ASN A 351 -17.83 -5.54 25.56
N LEU A 352 -17.87 -4.51 24.72
CA LEU A 352 -17.03 -3.32 24.82
C LEU A 352 -17.88 -2.09 25.12
N PRO A 353 -17.78 -1.49 26.31
CA PRO A 353 -18.48 -0.26 26.62
C PRO A 353 -17.79 0.96 25.97
N SER A 354 -18.60 1.90 25.50
CA SER A 354 -18.16 3.22 25.05
C SER A 354 -19.07 4.32 25.58
N GLN A 355 -18.80 5.54 25.23
CA GLN A 355 -19.59 6.71 25.59
C GLN A 355 -20.07 7.41 24.31
N ALA A 356 -21.38 7.61 24.20
CA ALA A 356 -21.96 8.34 23.07
C ALA A 356 -21.27 9.72 22.87
N GLY A 357 -21.09 10.07 21.63
CA GLY A 357 -20.40 11.31 21.23
C GLY A 357 -18.86 11.18 21.17
N ARG A 358 -18.27 10.07 21.60
CA ARG A 358 -16.82 9.84 21.58
C ARG A 358 -16.49 8.64 20.73
N GLU A 359 -15.44 8.75 19.91
CA GLU A 359 -14.92 7.64 19.13
C GLU A 359 -13.88 6.85 19.94
N ASP A 360 -14.09 5.53 20.12
CA ASP A 360 -13.14 4.68 20.84
C ASP A 360 -12.42 3.74 19.87
N TRP A 361 -11.08 3.61 20.07
CA TRP A 361 -10.23 2.70 19.33
C TRP A 361 -9.64 1.66 20.27
N TRP A 362 -9.99 0.40 20.03
CA TRP A 362 -9.56 -0.72 20.84
C TRP A 362 -8.55 -1.58 20.12
N PRO A 363 -7.36 -1.83 20.69
CA PRO A 363 -6.47 -2.87 20.19
C PRO A 363 -7.14 -4.23 20.32
N VAL A 364 -7.07 -5.03 19.25
CA VAL A 364 -7.66 -6.37 19.23
C VAL A 364 -6.69 -7.38 18.64
N LYS A 365 -6.77 -8.61 19.15
CA LYS A 365 -6.15 -9.78 18.58
C LYS A 365 -7.15 -10.52 17.71
N LEU A 366 -6.74 -10.99 16.54
CA LEU A 366 -7.55 -11.79 15.64
C LEU A 366 -7.28 -13.28 15.88
N ILE A 367 -8.29 -14.01 16.30
CA ILE A 367 -8.22 -15.46 16.52
C ILE A 367 -8.94 -16.14 15.37
N VAL A 368 -8.31 -17.13 14.73
CA VAL A 368 -8.93 -17.89 13.64
C VAL A 368 -10.07 -18.76 14.20
N ASN A 369 -11.29 -18.50 13.76
CA ASN A 369 -12.45 -19.30 14.08
C ASN A 369 -12.71 -20.33 12.99
N ARG A 370 -12.27 -21.58 13.22
CA ARG A 370 -12.40 -22.70 12.27
C ARG A 370 -13.81 -23.31 12.23
N GLU A 371 -14.65 -23.01 13.18
CA GLU A 371 -16.01 -23.57 13.31
C GLU A 371 -17.06 -22.69 12.62
N SER A 372 -16.77 -21.41 12.40
CA SER A 372 -17.70 -20.48 11.76
C SER A 372 -17.69 -20.64 10.25
N LYS A 373 -18.89 -20.71 9.64
CA LYS A 373 -19.09 -20.69 8.18
C LYS A 373 -19.25 -19.28 7.61
N ILE A 374 -19.40 -18.27 8.48
CA ILE A 374 -19.76 -16.89 8.09
C ILE A 374 -18.55 -15.96 8.23
N VAL A 375 -17.82 -16.05 9.36
CA VAL A 375 -16.69 -15.19 9.68
C VAL A 375 -15.56 -16.04 10.24
N ASN A 376 -14.40 -15.97 9.60
CA ASN A 376 -13.25 -16.82 9.93
C ASN A 376 -12.45 -16.32 11.14
N TYR A 377 -12.76 -15.14 11.70
CA TYR A 377 -12.01 -14.54 12.79
C TYR A 377 -12.91 -14.14 13.97
N GLU A 378 -12.35 -14.25 15.15
CA GLU A 378 -12.85 -13.61 16.37
C GLU A 378 -11.94 -12.45 16.73
N ALA A 379 -12.54 -11.31 17.13
CA ALA A 379 -11.84 -10.15 17.65
C ALA A 379 -11.83 -10.20 19.18
N GLU A 380 -10.67 -10.48 19.76
CA GLU A 380 -10.47 -10.46 21.20
C GLU A 380 -9.86 -9.11 21.60
N PRO A 381 -10.59 -8.25 22.32
CA PRO A 381 -10.05 -6.97 22.77
C PRO A 381 -8.93 -7.15 23.78
N ILE A 382 -7.85 -6.38 23.59
CA ILE A 382 -6.72 -6.36 24.50
C ILE A 382 -6.92 -5.22 25.49
N PHE A 383 -7.27 -5.57 26.73
CA PHE A 383 -7.51 -4.60 27.79
C PHE A 383 -6.16 -4.09 28.36
N GLY A 384 -6.02 -2.79 28.44
CA GLY A 384 -4.83 -2.16 28.99
C GLY A 384 -4.96 -0.66 29.11
N LYS A 385 -4.04 -0.05 29.85
CA LYS A 385 -3.94 1.41 29.93
C LYS A 385 -3.11 1.94 28.74
N SER A 386 -3.36 3.17 28.33
CA SER A 386 -2.71 3.78 27.16
C SER A 386 -1.19 3.99 27.29
N ASN A 387 -0.62 3.78 28.47
CA ASN A 387 0.82 3.82 28.73
C ASN A 387 1.50 2.44 28.55
N LEU A 388 0.77 1.38 28.22
CA LEU A 388 1.29 0.02 28.09
C LEU A 388 1.49 -0.32 26.58
N ILE A 389 2.69 -0.08 26.06
CA ILE A 389 2.98 -0.28 24.62
C ILE A 389 2.78 -1.73 24.17
N PHE A 390 3.05 -2.71 25.04
CA PHE A 390 2.86 -4.12 24.67
C PHE A 390 1.40 -4.53 24.48
N THR A 391 0.45 -3.76 24.99
CA THR A 391 -0.97 -3.89 24.64
C THR A 391 -1.19 -3.74 23.13
N LEU A 392 -0.46 -2.78 22.52
CA LEU A 392 -0.56 -2.55 21.08
C LEU A 392 0.36 -3.47 20.27
N ALA A 393 1.54 -3.80 20.82
CA ALA A 393 2.46 -4.74 20.18
C ALA A 393 1.90 -6.16 20.06
N SER A 394 0.90 -6.51 20.90
CA SER A 394 0.20 -7.79 20.86
C SER A 394 -1.08 -7.76 19.99
N ALA A 395 -1.42 -6.60 19.43
CA ALA A 395 -2.62 -6.43 18.63
C ALA A 395 -2.34 -6.69 17.14
N ASP A 396 -3.29 -7.32 16.46
CA ASP A 396 -3.30 -7.48 15.00
C ASP A 396 -3.99 -6.30 14.31
N GLY A 397 -4.83 -5.56 15.04
CA GLY A 397 -5.58 -4.43 14.49
C GLY A 397 -6.25 -3.56 15.55
N LEU A 398 -6.92 -2.54 15.04
CA LEU A 398 -7.71 -1.60 15.83
C LEU A 398 -9.20 -1.75 15.50
N LEU A 399 -10.03 -1.92 16.50
CA LEU A 399 -11.48 -1.90 16.43
C LEU A 399 -11.99 -0.49 16.73
N ARG A 400 -12.74 0.09 15.81
CA ARG A 400 -13.40 1.39 15.99
C ARG A 400 -14.79 1.22 16.58
N ILE A 401 -15.10 1.95 17.64
CA ILE A 401 -16.47 2.17 18.10
C ILE A 401 -16.88 3.56 17.69
N HIS A 402 -17.92 3.64 16.87
CA HIS A 402 -18.43 4.90 16.34
C HIS A 402 -19.00 5.81 17.45
N PRO A 403 -18.90 7.14 17.34
CA PRO A 403 -19.42 8.05 18.37
C PRO A 403 -20.93 7.96 18.61
N ASP A 404 -21.70 7.43 17.68
CA ASP A 404 -23.14 7.21 17.84
C ASP A 404 -23.49 5.97 18.68
N ALA A 405 -22.49 5.12 19.01
CA ALA A 405 -22.69 3.91 19.78
C ALA A 405 -22.27 4.09 21.24
N THR A 406 -22.98 3.45 22.16
CA THR A 406 -22.61 3.36 23.58
C THR A 406 -21.77 2.13 23.90
N GLY A 407 -21.42 1.34 22.90
CA GLY A 407 -20.61 0.14 22.99
C GLY A 407 -20.92 -0.84 21.87
N LEU A 408 -20.28 -2.00 21.93
CA LEU A 408 -20.50 -3.15 21.04
C LEU A 408 -20.76 -4.40 21.89
N SER A 409 -21.62 -5.30 21.38
CA SER A 409 -22.02 -6.52 22.10
C SER A 409 -21.13 -7.70 21.70
N ALA A 410 -20.88 -8.61 22.62
CA ALA A 410 -20.28 -9.89 22.31
C ALA A 410 -21.12 -10.63 21.26
N GLY A 411 -20.46 -11.23 20.29
CA GLY A 411 -21.13 -11.91 19.16
C GLY A 411 -21.43 -11.03 17.96
N GLU A 412 -21.32 -9.70 18.09
CA GLU A 412 -21.49 -8.75 16.99
C GLU A 412 -20.35 -8.87 15.97
N ILE A 413 -20.71 -8.74 14.68
CA ILE A 413 -19.70 -8.70 13.60
C ILE A 413 -19.16 -7.27 13.49
N VAL A 414 -17.86 -7.15 13.65
CA VAL A 414 -17.15 -5.88 13.70
C VAL A 414 -16.08 -5.82 12.64
N GLU A 415 -15.77 -4.60 12.20
CA GLU A 415 -14.66 -4.35 11.29
C GLU A 415 -13.40 -3.99 12.08
N VAL A 416 -12.32 -4.73 11.85
CA VAL A 416 -11.00 -4.52 12.43
C VAL A 416 -10.07 -3.95 11.38
N VAL A 417 -9.53 -2.76 11.61
CA VAL A 417 -8.50 -2.13 10.78
C VAL A 417 -7.15 -2.75 11.11
N LEU A 418 -6.49 -3.39 10.17
CA LEU A 418 -5.15 -3.96 10.36
C LEU A 418 -4.08 -2.87 10.49
N ILE A 419 -3.08 -3.08 11.38
CA ILE A 419 -2.01 -2.09 11.69
C ILE A 419 -0.59 -2.62 11.42
#